data_dfd38fc2e7d9ac255d4c4089b36d38f1
#
_entry.id   dfd38fc2e7d9ac255d4c4089b36d38f1
#
_cell.length_a   1.000
_cell.length_b   1.000
_cell.length_c   1.000
_cell.angle_alpha   90.00
_cell.angle_beta   90.00
_cell.angle_gamma   90.00
#
_symmetry.space_group_name_H-M   'P 1'
#
loop_
_entity.id
_entity.type
_entity.pdbx_description
1 polymer ?
#
loop_
_entity_poly.entity_id
_entity_poly.type
_entity_poly.pdbx_seq_one_letter_code
_entity_poly.pdbx_strand_id
1 'polypeptide(L)'
;MTEYDLVLTDVRVVTDDRDEARAADIAVRDGKIVEVAPGLDTAGARDVVEGGGKLAFPGVVDAHQHWGIYNPLDQDASVESRACAQGGVTSALTYMRTGQYYLNKGGDYADFFPEVLERTADRAHVDYAYHLAPMSKGHIAEIPDLVREHGVTSFKVFMFYGGHGLHGRSADQSSFLMTPEGERYDYAHFEFVMRGVQEARERFPDIADQISLSLHCETAEIMSAYTQLVEEAGELTGLAAYSASRPPHSEGLAVSIASYLAHETGLPTINLLHLSSRKAVDAAVRMGRAFPHIDFRREVTVGHLLADITTAHGPGGKVNPPLRPREDVEALWEYVLDGTVDWVVSDHACCREEAKFGEPKDDVFLAKSGFGGAEYLLPGMVTEGTRRGLSLGRIAALTAWNPARRYGLPTKGRLAAGFDADIALVDPDHTWTVRAADSESAQEYTPFEGFELTARVTDTFLRGTRVLTDGKVVGEPTGRYLHRPTGR
;
A
#
# COMPACT_ATOMS: atom_id res chain seq x y z
N MET A 1 -16.43 -12.30 36.44
CA MET A 1 -16.27 -11.41 35.25
C MET A 1 -15.04 -11.89 34.55
N THR A 2 -15.07 -12.12 33.25
CA THR A 2 -13.90 -12.43 32.45
C THR A 2 -12.92 -11.28 32.54
N GLU A 3 -11.68 -11.57 32.91
CA GLU A 3 -10.63 -10.53 33.04
C GLU A 3 -10.11 -10.11 31.68
N TYR A 4 -10.02 -11.05 30.72
CA TYR A 4 -9.55 -10.83 29.36
C TYR A 4 -10.51 -11.47 28.33
N ASP A 5 -10.64 -10.83 27.18
CA ASP A 5 -11.37 -11.42 26.04
C ASP A 5 -10.55 -12.49 25.35
N LEU A 6 -9.23 -12.27 25.25
CA LEU A 6 -8.28 -13.17 24.65
C LEU A 6 -6.95 -13.08 25.38
N VAL A 7 -6.29 -14.21 25.58
CA VAL A 7 -4.87 -14.29 25.93
C VAL A 7 -4.15 -15.12 24.86
N LEU A 8 -3.19 -14.51 24.19
CA LEU A 8 -2.24 -15.22 23.33
C LEU A 8 -1.04 -15.61 24.18
N THR A 9 -0.79 -16.91 24.30
CA THR A 9 0.33 -17.46 25.09
C THR A 9 1.43 -18.00 24.19
N ASP A 10 2.64 -18.12 24.73
CA ASP A 10 3.78 -18.73 24.06
C ASP A 10 4.05 -18.14 22.67
N VAL A 11 4.18 -16.80 22.59
CA VAL A 11 4.56 -16.10 21.37
C VAL A 11 5.90 -15.38 21.53
N ARG A 12 6.57 -15.10 20.43
CA ARG A 12 7.73 -14.22 20.35
C ARG A 12 7.28 -12.85 19.80
N VAL A 13 7.10 -11.90 20.69
CA VAL A 13 6.58 -10.56 20.35
C VAL A 13 7.64 -9.74 19.63
N VAL A 14 7.30 -9.23 18.45
CA VAL A 14 8.10 -8.33 17.63
C VAL A 14 7.66 -6.89 17.90
N THR A 15 8.60 -5.99 18.15
CA THR A 15 8.36 -4.56 18.34
C THR A 15 9.31 -3.74 17.48
N ASP A 16 8.87 -2.58 17.01
CA ASP A 16 9.64 -1.69 16.12
C ASP A 16 10.89 -1.05 16.77
N ASP A 17 11.01 -1.12 18.07
CA ASP A 17 12.11 -0.55 18.87
C ASP A 17 13.19 -1.57 19.26
N ARG A 18 13.09 -2.83 18.79
CA ARG A 18 14.02 -3.91 19.11
C ARG A 18 14.34 -4.75 17.88
N ASP A 19 15.59 -5.15 17.73
CA ASP A 19 16.03 -5.99 16.61
C ASP A 19 15.48 -7.41 16.68
N GLU A 20 15.35 -7.96 17.90
CA GLU A 20 14.92 -9.35 18.13
C GLU A 20 13.55 -9.42 18.82
N ALA A 21 12.83 -10.49 18.51
CA ALA A 21 11.58 -10.81 19.19
C ALA A 21 11.85 -11.35 20.61
N ARG A 22 10.92 -11.09 21.54
CA ARG A 22 10.98 -11.57 22.92
C ARG A 22 9.83 -12.52 23.25
N ALA A 23 10.09 -13.57 24.01
CA ALA A 23 9.04 -14.44 24.54
C ALA A 23 8.13 -13.65 25.49
N ALA A 24 6.83 -13.68 25.25
CA ALA A 24 5.82 -13.06 26.08
C ALA A 24 4.43 -13.60 25.72
N ASP A 25 3.45 -13.28 26.57
CA ASP A 25 2.02 -13.47 26.30
C ASP A 25 1.38 -12.08 26.04
N ILE A 26 0.25 -12.06 25.37
CA ILE A 26 -0.50 -10.84 25.05
C ILE A 26 -1.93 -10.97 25.56
N ALA A 27 -2.33 -10.11 26.49
CA ALA A 27 -3.71 -10.04 27.00
C ALA A 27 -4.49 -8.93 26.29
N VAL A 28 -5.74 -9.27 25.91
CA VAL A 28 -6.65 -8.40 25.17
C VAL A 28 -7.95 -8.23 25.93
N ARG A 29 -8.45 -6.99 25.98
CA ARG A 29 -9.77 -6.63 26.50
C ARG A 29 -10.38 -5.52 25.64
N ASP A 30 -11.66 -5.67 25.30
CA ASP A 30 -12.40 -4.67 24.50
C ASP A 30 -11.69 -4.29 23.18
N GLY A 31 -11.08 -5.29 22.53
CA GLY A 31 -10.35 -5.11 21.29
C GLY A 31 -8.98 -4.42 21.41
N LYS A 32 -8.52 -4.15 22.62
CA LYS A 32 -7.24 -3.48 22.92
C LYS A 32 -6.27 -4.43 23.61
N ILE A 33 -4.99 -4.26 23.32
CA ILE A 33 -3.94 -4.87 24.14
C ILE A 33 -3.92 -4.17 25.50
N VAL A 34 -4.03 -4.93 26.56
CA VAL A 34 -3.97 -4.39 27.93
C VAL A 34 -2.66 -4.73 28.62
N GLU A 35 -2.02 -5.86 28.26
CA GLU A 35 -0.76 -6.26 28.83
C GLU A 35 0.06 -7.12 27.84
N VAL A 36 1.38 -6.98 27.88
CA VAL A 36 2.34 -7.81 27.16
C VAL A 36 3.46 -8.19 28.13
N ALA A 37 3.38 -9.40 28.69
CA ALA A 37 4.31 -9.89 29.70
C ALA A 37 4.45 -11.42 29.64
N PRO A 38 5.56 -12.03 30.09
CA PRO A 38 5.67 -13.47 30.16
C PRO A 38 4.81 -14.05 31.30
N GLY A 39 4.14 -15.17 31.07
CA GLY A 39 3.43 -15.95 32.09
C GLY A 39 2.18 -15.28 32.63
N LEU A 40 1.35 -14.69 31.76
CA LEU A 40 0.07 -14.12 32.14
C LEU A 40 -0.91 -15.17 32.65
N ASP A 41 -1.72 -14.82 33.66
CA ASP A 41 -2.76 -15.70 34.16
C ASP A 41 -3.89 -15.81 33.10
N THR A 42 -4.19 -17.04 32.69
CA THR A 42 -5.25 -17.34 31.73
C THR A 42 -6.57 -17.76 32.36
N ALA A 43 -6.62 -17.95 33.68
CA ALA A 43 -7.79 -18.52 34.36
C ALA A 43 -9.07 -17.67 34.22
N GLY A 44 -8.93 -16.37 34.01
CA GLY A 44 -10.03 -15.43 33.78
C GLY A 44 -10.32 -15.07 32.33
N ALA A 45 -9.57 -15.63 31.37
CA ALA A 45 -9.73 -15.32 29.96
C ALA A 45 -10.94 -16.05 29.34
N ARG A 46 -11.68 -15.36 28.44
CA ARG A 46 -12.72 -16.00 27.64
C ARG A 46 -12.15 -16.97 26.63
N ASP A 47 -11.10 -16.53 25.90
CA ASP A 47 -10.41 -17.32 24.89
C ASP A 47 -8.91 -17.35 25.22
N VAL A 48 -8.30 -18.53 25.04
CA VAL A 48 -6.84 -18.70 25.14
C VAL A 48 -6.34 -19.34 23.86
N VAL A 49 -5.35 -18.71 23.24
CA VAL A 49 -4.73 -19.20 22.01
C VAL A 49 -3.25 -19.41 22.26
N GLU A 50 -2.78 -20.62 22.03
CA GLU A 50 -1.37 -20.98 22.14
C GLU A 50 -0.66 -20.62 20.84
N GLY A 51 0.37 -19.78 20.89
CA GLY A 51 1.12 -19.35 19.73
C GLY A 51 2.18 -20.34 19.26
N GLY A 52 2.62 -21.29 20.12
CA GLY A 52 3.59 -22.32 19.77
C GLY A 52 4.95 -21.77 19.36
N GLY A 53 5.40 -20.71 20.04
CA GLY A 53 6.70 -20.07 19.77
C GLY A 53 6.76 -19.24 18.46
N LYS A 54 5.64 -19.03 17.78
CA LYS A 54 5.57 -18.20 16.56
C LYS A 54 5.89 -16.72 16.85
N LEU A 55 6.29 -16.00 15.80
CA LEU A 55 6.46 -14.56 15.86
C LEU A 55 5.10 -13.87 15.88
N ALA A 56 4.86 -13.01 16.87
CA ALA A 56 3.72 -12.12 16.89
C ALA A 56 4.17 -10.76 16.38
N PHE A 57 3.79 -10.42 15.16
CA PHE A 57 3.95 -9.09 14.58
C PHE A 57 2.75 -8.20 14.88
N PRO A 58 2.92 -6.87 14.98
CA PRO A 58 1.78 -5.97 14.88
C PRO A 58 1.09 -6.20 13.53
N GLY A 59 -0.24 -6.14 13.51
CA GLY A 59 -0.99 -6.23 12.27
C GLY A 59 -0.46 -5.21 11.25
N VAL A 60 -0.22 -5.68 10.04
CA VAL A 60 0.33 -4.85 8.97
C VAL A 60 -0.62 -3.72 8.62
N VAL A 61 -0.08 -2.52 8.43
CA VAL A 61 -0.76 -1.36 7.87
C VAL A 61 -0.29 -1.19 6.43
N ASP A 62 -1.03 -1.79 5.52
CA ASP A 62 -0.74 -1.68 4.09
C ASP A 62 -1.31 -0.38 3.54
N ALA A 63 -0.43 0.60 3.38
CA ALA A 63 -0.82 1.97 3.05
C ALA A 63 -1.02 2.21 1.54
N HIS A 64 -1.00 1.17 0.71
CA HIS A 64 -1.16 1.31 -0.73
C HIS A 64 -1.91 0.14 -1.34
N GLN A 65 -3.19 0.34 -1.59
CA GLN A 65 -4.06 -0.61 -2.28
C GLN A 65 -5.01 0.09 -3.26
N HIS A 66 -5.71 -0.69 -4.11
CA HIS A 66 -6.59 -0.20 -5.17
C HIS A 66 -7.88 -1.01 -5.28
N TRP A 67 -8.74 -0.98 -4.26
CA TRP A 67 -10.05 -1.63 -4.33
C TRP A 67 -10.99 -0.91 -5.30
N GLY A 68 -11.67 -1.67 -6.15
CA GLY A 68 -12.62 -1.14 -7.12
C GLY A 68 -12.00 -0.62 -8.41
N ILE A 69 -10.68 -0.82 -8.64
CA ILE A 69 -10.06 -0.34 -9.87
C ILE A 69 -10.50 -1.16 -11.10
N TYR A 70 -10.60 -2.48 -10.98
CA TYR A 70 -10.95 -3.37 -12.11
C TYR A 70 -12.19 -4.20 -11.86
N ASN A 71 -12.49 -4.47 -10.59
CA ASN A 71 -13.68 -5.18 -10.15
C ASN A 71 -14.64 -4.21 -9.45
N PRO A 72 -15.92 -4.58 -9.24
CA PRO A 72 -16.82 -3.79 -8.41
C PRO A 72 -16.25 -3.57 -7.01
N LEU A 73 -16.39 -2.34 -6.50
CA LEU A 73 -15.78 -1.92 -5.22
C LEU A 73 -16.25 -2.77 -4.03
N ASP A 74 -17.51 -3.15 -4.01
CA ASP A 74 -18.10 -4.01 -2.97
C ASP A 74 -17.56 -5.45 -3.01
N GLN A 75 -17.22 -5.95 -4.20
CA GLN A 75 -16.55 -7.25 -4.34
C GLN A 75 -15.11 -7.19 -3.85
N ASP A 76 -14.33 -6.18 -4.27
CA ASP A 76 -12.95 -6.02 -3.81
C ASP A 76 -12.89 -5.80 -2.30
N ALA A 77 -13.78 -4.97 -1.73
CA ALA A 77 -13.84 -4.79 -0.29
C ALA A 77 -14.07 -6.11 0.48
N SER A 78 -14.86 -7.02 -0.08
CA SER A 78 -15.11 -8.33 0.50
C SER A 78 -13.94 -9.30 0.25
N VAL A 79 -13.55 -9.50 -1.01
CA VAL A 79 -12.61 -10.56 -1.40
C VAL A 79 -11.16 -10.15 -1.16
N GLU A 80 -10.76 -8.94 -1.57
CA GLU A 80 -9.37 -8.53 -1.43
C GLU A 80 -8.98 -8.22 0.03
N SER A 81 -9.95 -7.87 0.88
CA SER A 81 -9.72 -7.82 2.32
C SER A 81 -9.43 -9.19 2.96
N ARG A 82 -9.86 -10.29 2.34
CA ARG A 82 -9.49 -11.65 2.74
C ARG A 82 -8.02 -11.93 2.41
N ALA A 83 -7.56 -11.55 1.21
CA ALA A 83 -6.15 -11.62 0.86
C ALA A 83 -5.28 -10.77 1.80
N CYS A 84 -5.77 -9.58 2.20
CA CYS A 84 -5.14 -8.77 3.24
C CYS A 84 -4.98 -9.54 4.55
N ALA A 85 -6.06 -10.12 5.07
CA ALA A 85 -6.02 -10.92 6.31
C ALA A 85 -5.07 -12.13 6.19
N GLN A 86 -5.01 -12.78 5.01
CA GLN A 86 -4.09 -13.88 4.72
C GLN A 86 -2.63 -13.46 4.81
N GLY A 87 -2.30 -12.22 4.44
CA GLY A 87 -0.96 -11.63 4.55
C GLY A 87 -0.64 -10.99 5.90
N GLY A 88 -1.53 -11.08 6.90
CA GLY A 88 -1.36 -10.42 8.20
C GLY A 88 -1.67 -8.91 8.18
N VAL A 89 -2.23 -8.40 7.09
CA VAL A 89 -2.70 -7.02 7.00
C VAL A 89 -3.99 -6.89 7.83
N THR A 90 -4.04 -5.89 8.71
CA THR A 90 -5.21 -5.56 9.54
C THR A 90 -5.76 -4.19 9.25
N SER A 91 -5.01 -3.36 8.52
CA SER A 91 -5.45 -2.04 8.07
C SER A 91 -5.01 -1.82 6.62
N ALA A 92 -5.97 -1.69 5.71
CA ALA A 92 -5.75 -1.44 4.29
C ALA A 92 -6.12 0.01 3.95
N LEU A 93 -5.17 0.80 3.42
CA LEU A 93 -5.45 2.13 2.94
C LEU A 93 -5.46 2.10 1.40
N THR A 94 -6.64 2.35 0.84
CA THR A 94 -6.86 2.21 -0.60
C THR A 94 -7.00 3.56 -1.30
N TYR A 95 -6.38 3.68 -2.47
CA TYR A 95 -6.49 4.89 -3.31
C TYR A 95 -7.79 4.87 -4.08
N MET A 96 -8.48 6.01 -4.10
CA MET A 96 -9.74 6.20 -4.79
C MET A 96 -9.71 7.51 -5.58
N ARG A 97 -10.30 7.51 -6.76
CA ARG A 97 -10.49 8.70 -7.60
C ARG A 97 -11.78 8.64 -8.39
N THR A 98 -12.21 9.79 -8.87
CA THR A 98 -13.22 9.89 -9.94
C THR A 98 -12.58 9.57 -11.31
N GLY A 99 -13.40 9.36 -12.32
CA GLY A 99 -12.99 9.05 -13.68
C GLY A 99 -13.24 7.60 -14.06
N GLN A 100 -12.63 7.17 -15.16
CA GLN A 100 -12.73 5.79 -15.65
C GLN A 100 -12.14 4.82 -14.62
N TYR A 101 -12.74 3.67 -14.44
CA TYR A 101 -12.52 2.70 -13.37
C TYR A 101 -13.09 3.15 -12.00
N TYR A 102 -12.86 2.37 -10.95
CA TYR A 102 -13.50 2.53 -9.64
C TYR A 102 -15.03 2.54 -9.78
N LEU A 103 -15.72 3.60 -9.41
CA LEU A 103 -17.18 3.69 -9.65
C LEU A 103 -17.52 4.19 -11.07
N ASN A 104 -16.53 4.50 -11.88
CA ASN A 104 -16.70 5.02 -13.26
C ASN A 104 -17.58 6.29 -13.29
N LYS A 105 -17.29 7.25 -12.42
CA LYS A 105 -18.03 8.50 -12.25
C LYS A 105 -17.10 9.70 -12.21
N GLY A 106 -17.59 10.83 -12.69
CA GLY A 106 -17.05 12.16 -12.46
C GLY A 106 -17.84 12.89 -11.37
N GLY A 107 -17.60 14.19 -11.20
CA GLY A 107 -18.27 15.04 -10.24
C GLY A 107 -17.55 15.20 -8.92
N ASP A 108 -18.15 15.90 -7.98
CA ASP A 108 -17.55 16.29 -6.71
C ASP A 108 -17.45 15.09 -5.74
N TYR A 109 -16.48 15.12 -4.85
CA TYR A 109 -16.34 14.10 -3.81
C TYR A 109 -17.47 14.14 -2.79
N ALA A 110 -18.12 15.27 -2.59
CA ALA A 110 -19.32 15.38 -1.76
C ALA A 110 -20.43 14.39 -2.19
N ASP A 111 -20.53 14.12 -3.50
CA ASP A 111 -21.50 13.16 -4.05
C ASP A 111 -20.92 11.74 -4.22
N PHE A 112 -19.64 11.66 -4.56
CA PHE A 112 -18.98 10.39 -4.89
C PHE A 112 -18.60 9.58 -3.65
N PHE A 113 -18.00 10.22 -2.64
CA PHE A 113 -17.40 9.52 -1.51
C PHE A 113 -18.40 8.86 -0.56
N PRO A 114 -19.60 9.43 -0.29
CA PRO A 114 -20.64 8.71 0.46
C PRO A 114 -21.02 7.37 -0.16
N GLU A 115 -21.11 7.26 -1.49
CA GLU A 115 -21.37 5.99 -2.18
C GLU A 115 -20.21 4.99 -1.99
N VAL A 116 -18.96 5.48 -1.99
CA VAL A 116 -17.79 4.64 -1.71
C VAL A 116 -17.90 3.99 -0.34
N LEU A 117 -18.27 4.77 0.68
CA LEU A 117 -18.44 4.27 2.05
C LEU A 117 -19.61 3.29 2.17
N GLU A 118 -20.75 3.58 1.53
CA GLU A 118 -21.91 2.68 1.50
C GLU A 118 -21.58 1.32 0.85
N ARG A 119 -20.84 1.34 -0.26
CA ARG A 119 -20.46 0.11 -0.98
C ARG A 119 -19.49 -0.79 -0.22
N THR A 120 -18.71 -0.23 0.71
CA THR A 120 -17.69 -0.99 1.45
C THR A 120 -18.09 -1.30 2.88
N ALA A 121 -19.17 -0.69 3.38
CA ALA A 121 -19.67 -0.92 4.74
C ALA A 121 -20.00 -2.40 4.96
N ASP A 122 -19.57 -2.94 6.11
CA ASP A 122 -19.85 -4.30 6.58
C ASP A 122 -19.39 -5.43 5.64
N ARG A 123 -18.40 -5.17 4.78
CA ARG A 123 -17.90 -6.13 3.78
C ARG A 123 -16.47 -6.57 4.01
N ALA A 124 -15.65 -5.71 4.62
CA ALA A 124 -14.22 -5.97 4.74
C ALA A 124 -13.88 -6.82 5.97
N HIS A 125 -12.93 -7.74 5.81
CA HIS A 125 -12.36 -8.56 6.89
C HIS A 125 -11.24 -7.85 7.66
N VAL A 126 -10.78 -6.69 7.17
CA VAL A 126 -9.77 -5.84 7.81
C VAL A 126 -10.27 -4.40 7.89
N ASP A 127 -9.72 -3.60 8.79
CA ASP A 127 -10.03 -2.16 8.85
C ASP A 127 -9.50 -1.47 7.59
N TYR A 128 -10.16 -0.41 7.14
CA TYR A 128 -9.78 0.27 5.91
C TYR A 128 -9.95 1.79 5.98
N ALA A 129 -9.19 2.49 5.15
CA ALA A 129 -9.30 3.93 4.94
C ALA A 129 -9.03 4.28 3.48
N TYR A 130 -9.30 5.54 3.12
CA TYR A 130 -9.10 5.99 1.74
C TYR A 130 -8.07 7.12 1.64
N HIS A 131 -7.29 7.08 0.56
CA HIS A 131 -6.56 8.22 0.01
C HIS A 131 -7.34 8.71 -1.21
N LEU A 132 -7.64 10.00 -1.29
CA LEU A 132 -8.39 10.55 -2.42
C LEU A 132 -7.48 11.34 -3.35
N ALA A 133 -7.70 11.17 -4.66
CA ALA A 133 -6.95 11.91 -5.67
C ALA A 133 -7.76 13.11 -6.18
N PRO A 134 -7.36 14.36 -5.88
CA PRO A 134 -8.00 15.55 -6.45
C PRO A 134 -7.78 15.60 -7.96
N MET A 135 -8.83 15.36 -8.76
CA MET A 135 -8.79 15.28 -10.22
C MET A 135 -9.24 16.58 -10.90
N SER A 136 -9.87 17.49 -10.17
CA SER A 136 -10.44 18.74 -10.66
C SER A 136 -10.19 19.90 -9.67
N LYS A 137 -10.47 21.13 -10.09
CA LYS A 137 -10.45 22.30 -9.20
C LYS A 137 -11.50 22.19 -8.09
N GLY A 138 -12.66 21.60 -8.38
CA GLY A 138 -13.70 21.33 -7.39
C GLY A 138 -13.13 20.44 -6.27
N HIS A 139 -12.47 19.35 -6.62
CA HIS A 139 -11.86 18.43 -5.64
C HIS A 139 -10.78 19.11 -4.77
N ILE A 140 -10.02 20.05 -5.32
CA ILE A 140 -9.04 20.81 -4.53
C ILE A 140 -9.75 21.66 -3.47
N ALA A 141 -10.87 22.29 -3.84
CA ALA A 141 -11.67 23.11 -2.91
C ALA A 141 -12.32 22.28 -1.80
N GLU A 142 -12.63 20.99 -2.05
CA GLU A 142 -13.22 20.07 -1.08
C GLU A 142 -12.22 19.50 -0.06
N ILE A 143 -10.90 19.62 -0.27
CA ILE A 143 -9.87 19.02 0.61
C ILE A 143 -10.13 19.30 2.11
N PRO A 144 -10.40 20.54 2.57
CA PRO A 144 -10.65 20.79 3.98
C PRO A 144 -11.91 20.10 4.51
N ASP A 145 -12.95 19.97 3.69
CA ASP A 145 -14.20 19.32 4.09
C ASP A 145 -14.03 17.80 4.15
N LEU A 146 -13.28 17.21 3.22
CA LEU A 146 -12.91 15.79 3.26
C LEU A 146 -12.13 15.44 4.52
N VAL A 147 -11.22 16.32 4.96
CA VAL A 147 -10.50 16.13 6.25
C VAL A 147 -11.46 16.20 7.43
N ARG A 148 -12.33 17.21 7.48
CA ARG A 148 -13.20 17.49 8.64
C ARG A 148 -14.32 16.47 8.76
N GLU A 149 -15.02 16.17 7.65
CA GLU A 149 -16.27 15.43 7.67
C GLU A 149 -16.06 13.92 7.48
N HIS A 150 -15.07 13.56 6.69
CA HIS A 150 -14.83 12.17 6.32
C HIS A 150 -13.54 11.58 6.89
N GLY A 151 -12.70 12.38 7.57
CA GLY A 151 -11.42 11.90 8.09
C GLY A 151 -10.45 11.42 7.01
N VAL A 152 -10.55 11.99 5.81
CA VAL A 152 -9.60 11.76 4.72
C VAL A 152 -8.44 12.73 4.86
N THR A 153 -7.34 12.28 5.44
CA THR A 153 -6.16 13.12 5.72
C THR A 153 -5.03 12.91 4.71
N SER A 154 -5.24 12.09 3.69
CA SER A 154 -4.20 11.81 2.70
C SER A 154 -4.74 11.83 1.28
N PHE A 155 -3.97 12.46 0.40
CA PHE A 155 -4.32 12.72 -0.98
C PHE A 155 -3.27 12.16 -1.93
N LYS A 156 -3.60 12.00 -3.22
CA LYS A 156 -2.66 11.46 -4.23
C LYS A 156 -2.71 12.24 -5.54
N VAL A 157 -1.55 12.38 -6.16
CA VAL A 157 -1.38 12.81 -7.54
C VAL A 157 -0.70 11.71 -8.35
N PHE A 158 -1.26 11.43 -9.54
CA PHE A 158 -0.68 10.55 -10.56
C PHE A 158 -0.07 11.41 -11.66
N MET A 159 1.22 11.70 -11.59
CA MET A 159 1.84 12.76 -12.42
C MET A 159 1.77 12.52 -13.93
N PHE A 160 1.53 11.30 -14.37
CA PHE A 160 1.49 10.94 -15.79
C PHE A 160 0.09 10.87 -16.40
N TYR A 161 -0.99 10.88 -15.64
CA TYR A 161 -2.34 10.63 -16.15
C TYR A 161 -2.82 11.64 -17.19
N GLY A 162 -2.39 12.89 -17.10
CA GLY A 162 -2.78 13.93 -18.05
C GLY A 162 -2.27 13.72 -19.48
N GLY A 163 -1.19 12.95 -19.65
CA GLY A 163 -0.55 12.76 -20.96
C GLY A 163 -0.34 11.31 -21.37
N HIS A 164 -0.57 10.33 -20.49
CA HIS A 164 -0.27 8.92 -20.82
C HIS A 164 -1.39 7.93 -20.47
N GLY A 165 -2.21 8.18 -19.47
CA GLY A 165 -3.24 7.24 -19.00
C GLY A 165 -2.68 6.04 -18.22
N LEU A 166 -3.58 5.19 -17.71
CA LEU A 166 -3.21 4.11 -16.77
C LEU A 166 -2.48 2.94 -17.46
N HIS A 167 -2.90 2.56 -18.66
CA HIS A 167 -2.40 1.34 -19.32
C HIS A 167 -1.47 1.62 -20.51
N GLY A 168 -1.24 2.86 -20.84
CA GLY A 168 -0.49 3.29 -22.00
C GLY A 168 -1.03 4.59 -22.57
N ARG A 169 -0.93 4.76 -23.88
CA ARG A 169 -1.35 5.98 -24.55
C ARG A 169 -2.83 6.26 -24.32
N SER A 170 -3.14 7.39 -23.71
CA SER A 170 -4.49 7.94 -23.64
C SER A 170 -4.53 9.14 -24.58
N ALA A 171 -5.40 9.07 -25.61
CA ALA A 171 -5.57 10.17 -26.56
C ALA A 171 -6.45 11.29 -25.98
N ASP A 172 -7.27 10.99 -24.99
CA ASP A 172 -8.25 11.91 -24.41
C ASP A 172 -8.26 11.84 -22.88
N GLN A 173 -7.56 12.81 -22.28
CA GLN A 173 -7.51 13.00 -20.83
C GLN A 173 -8.92 13.21 -20.24
N SER A 174 -9.76 14.00 -20.89
CA SER A 174 -11.06 14.38 -20.35
C SER A 174 -11.99 13.17 -20.22
N SER A 175 -11.94 12.25 -21.19
CA SER A 175 -12.69 11.00 -21.15
C SER A 175 -12.19 10.06 -20.05
N PHE A 176 -10.87 9.93 -19.88
CA PHE A 176 -10.26 9.04 -18.86
C PHE A 176 -10.47 9.57 -17.44
N LEU A 177 -10.23 10.85 -17.21
CA LEU A 177 -10.30 11.48 -15.89
C LEU A 177 -11.69 12.02 -15.55
N MET A 178 -12.57 12.15 -16.57
CA MET A 178 -13.89 12.79 -16.43
C MET A 178 -13.81 14.18 -15.79
N THR A 179 -12.77 14.94 -16.14
CA THR A 179 -12.58 16.33 -15.65
C THR A 179 -13.55 17.29 -16.37
N PRO A 180 -13.94 18.40 -15.71
CA PRO A 180 -14.73 19.45 -16.37
C PRO A 180 -14.04 20.00 -17.62
N GLU A 181 -14.87 20.50 -18.58
CA GLU A 181 -14.38 21.08 -19.82
C GLU A 181 -13.41 22.25 -19.53
N GLY A 182 -12.28 22.26 -20.22
CA GLY A 182 -11.22 23.29 -20.06
C GLY A 182 -10.29 23.09 -18.86
N GLU A 183 -10.50 22.09 -18.01
CA GLU A 183 -9.56 21.72 -16.97
C GLU A 183 -8.49 20.76 -17.49
N ARG A 184 -7.25 20.93 -16.99
CA ARG A 184 -6.11 20.10 -17.34
C ARG A 184 -5.53 19.47 -16.08
N TYR A 185 -5.11 18.21 -16.21
CA TYR A 185 -4.39 17.47 -15.19
C TYR A 185 -2.90 17.47 -15.53
N ASP A 186 -2.24 18.59 -15.20
CA ASP A 186 -0.84 18.90 -15.56
C ASP A 186 -0.07 19.48 -14.33
N TYR A 187 1.14 19.95 -14.53
CA TYR A 187 1.97 20.49 -13.44
C TYR A 187 1.33 21.65 -12.70
N ALA A 188 0.54 22.48 -13.37
CA ALA A 188 -0.18 23.56 -12.70
C ALA A 188 -1.27 23.01 -11.78
N HIS A 189 -1.98 21.97 -12.21
CA HIS A 189 -2.95 21.29 -11.35
C HIS A 189 -2.24 20.67 -10.12
N PHE A 190 -1.08 20.03 -10.29
CA PHE A 190 -0.32 19.42 -9.19
C PHE A 190 0.13 20.48 -8.17
N GLU A 191 0.58 21.64 -8.64
CA GLU A 191 0.90 22.78 -7.77
C GLU A 191 -0.34 23.20 -6.96
N PHE A 192 -1.51 23.35 -7.59
CA PHE A 192 -2.72 23.73 -6.89
C PHE A 192 -3.21 22.67 -5.89
N VAL A 193 -3.04 21.38 -6.19
CA VAL A 193 -3.29 20.31 -5.21
C VAL A 193 -2.37 20.47 -4.00
N MET A 194 -1.07 20.73 -4.21
CA MET A 194 -0.12 20.96 -3.11
C MET A 194 -0.51 22.17 -2.25
N ARG A 195 -0.96 23.27 -2.86
CA ARG A 195 -1.49 24.45 -2.14
C ARG A 195 -2.74 24.10 -1.34
N GLY A 196 -3.69 23.36 -1.91
CA GLY A 196 -4.89 22.93 -1.21
C GLY A 196 -4.60 22.00 -0.02
N VAL A 197 -3.63 21.10 -0.15
CA VAL A 197 -3.17 20.25 0.96
C VAL A 197 -2.47 21.10 2.03
N GLN A 198 -1.65 22.08 1.65
CA GLN A 198 -1.00 22.99 2.60
C GLN A 198 -2.02 23.86 3.33
N GLU A 199 -3.02 24.40 2.63
CA GLU A 199 -4.13 25.14 3.25
C GLU A 199 -4.88 24.29 4.29
N ALA A 200 -5.17 23.02 3.97
CA ALA A 200 -5.80 22.12 4.93
C ALA A 200 -4.89 21.88 6.16
N ARG A 201 -3.58 21.74 5.99
CA ARG A 201 -2.62 21.64 7.11
C ARG A 201 -2.64 22.87 8.01
N GLU A 202 -2.71 24.05 7.43
CA GLU A 202 -2.80 25.32 8.18
C GLU A 202 -4.15 25.46 8.92
N ARG A 203 -5.22 24.99 8.30
CA ARG A 203 -6.58 25.01 8.87
C ARG A 203 -6.75 24.01 10.03
N PHE A 204 -6.00 22.89 10.00
CA PHE A 204 -6.05 21.82 11.01
C PHE A 204 -4.68 21.58 11.64
N PRO A 205 -4.11 22.56 12.39
CA PRO A 205 -2.74 22.50 12.88
C PRO A 205 -2.48 21.32 13.83
N ASP A 206 -3.48 20.89 14.60
CA ASP A 206 -3.35 19.77 15.55
C ASP A 206 -3.11 18.42 14.87
N ILE A 207 -3.45 18.29 13.60
CA ILE A 207 -3.30 17.07 12.80
C ILE A 207 -2.48 17.30 11.53
N ALA A 208 -1.84 18.45 11.41
CA ALA A 208 -1.11 18.85 10.20
C ALA A 208 -0.10 17.80 9.74
N ASP A 209 0.61 17.12 10.66
CA ASP A 209 1.59 16.08 10.33
C ASP A 209 0.98 14.80 9.74
N GLN A 210 -0.34 14.62 9.88
CA GLN A 210 -1.09 13.49 9.34
C GLN A 210 -1.78 13.85 8.01
N ILE A 211 -1.87 15.15 7.67
CA ILE A 211 -2.38 15.60 6.37
C ILE A 211 -1.23 15.57 5.37
N SER A 212 -1.34 14.72 4.36
CA SER A 212 -0.22 14.42 3.46
C SER A 212 -0.62 14.26 2.00
N LEU A 213 0.35 14.49 1.13
CA LEU A 213 0.24 14.25 -0.31
C LEU A 213 1.21 13.14 -0.74
N SER A 214 0.67 12.17 -1.46
CA SER A 214 1.42 11.07 -2.07
C SER A 214 1.50 11.29 -3.58
N LEU A 215 2.63 10.95 -4.19
CA LEU A 215 2.86 11.17 -5.61
C LEU A 215 3.34 9.89 -6.30
N HIS A 216 2.62 9.47 -7.33
CA HIS A 216 3.11 8.53 -8.33
C HIS A 216 3.99 9.31 -9.31
N CYS A 217 5.29 9.15 -9.19
CA CYS A 217 6.28 9.95 -9.90
C CYS A 217 6.75 9.28 -11.19
N GLU A 218 6.09 9.56 -12.30
CA GLU A 218 6.54 9.24 -13.66
C GLU A 218 6.17 10.40 -14.60
N THR A 219 6.98 10.70 -15.62
CA THR A 219 6.72 11.77 -16.59
C THR A 219 6.12 11.21 -17.88
N ALA A 220 4.92 11.70 -18.24
CA ALA A 220 4.16 11.24 -19.40
C ALA A 220 4.93 11.36 -20.72
N GLU A 221 5.63 12.47 -20.92
CA GLU A 221 6.38 12.78 -22.14
C GLU A 221 7.50 11.77 -22.38
N ILE A 222 8.27 11.46 -21.32
CA ILE A 222 9.36 10.47 -21.41
C ILE A 222 8.79 9.09 -21.71
N MET A 223 7.74 8.67 -20.98
CA MET A 223 7.12 7.37 -21.20
C MET A 223 6.53 7.24 -22.61
N SER A 224 5.87 8.28 -23.11
CA SER A 224 5.28 8.25 -24.47
C SER A 224 6.36 8.10 -25.54
N ALA A 225 7.46 8.85 -25.43
CA ALA A 225 8.59 8.75 -26.36
C ALA A 225 9.26 7.38 -26.31
N TYR A 226 9.54 6.87 -25.10
CA TYR A 226 10.21 5.57 -24.95
C TYR A 226 9.31 4.39 -25.31
N THR A 227 8.01 4.48 -25.07
CA THR A 227 7.06 3.45 -25.56
C THR A 227 7.15 3.34 -27.09
N GLN A 228 7.13 4.48 -27.79
CA GLN A 228 7.27 4.48 -29.24
C GLN A 228 8.61 3.89 -29.71
N LEU A 229 9.73 4.31 -29.09
CA LEU A 229 11.05 3.79 -29.43
C LEU A 229 11.15 2.27 -29.24
N VAL A 230 10.63 1.73 -28.13
CA VAL A 230 10.68 0.29 -27.85
C VAL A 230 9.81 -0.50 -28.83
N GLU A 231 8.59 0.00 -29.15
CA GLU A 231 7.72 -0.62 -30.14
C GLU A 231 8.33 -0.62 -31.54
N GLU A 232 8.91 0.51 -31.97
CA GLU A 232 9.58 0.64 -33.30
C GLU A 232 10.82 -0.23 -33.42
N ALA A 233 11.61 -0.37 -32.38
CA ALA A 233 12.80 -1.22 -32.38
C ALA A 233 12.45 -2.71 -32.44
N GLY A 234 11.39 -3.14 -31.73
CA GLY A 234 10.92 -4.53 -31.72
C GLY A 234 11.92 -5.56 -31.18
N GLU A 235 12.98 -5.11 -30.49
CA GLU A 235 14.08 -5.96 -29.99
C GLU A 235 13.75 -6.62 -28.65
N LEU A 236 12.92 -5.97 -27.83
CA LEU A 236 12.53 -6.41 -26.50
C LEU A 236 11.08 -6.90 -26.50
N THR A 237 10.78 -7.88 -25.65
CA THR A 237 9.44 -8.43 -25.48
C THR A 237 9.06 -8.52 -24.00
N GLY A 238 7.76 -8.71 -23.70
CA GLY A 238 7.26 -8.96 -22.35
C GLY A 238 7.63 -7.86 -21.36
N LEU A 239 7.91 -8.23 -20.12
CA LEU A 239 8.23 -7.28 -19.06
C LEU A 239 9.50 -6.46 -19.31
N ALA A 240 10.46 -7.00 -20.07
CA ALA A 240 11.66 -6.25 -20.44
C ALA A 240 11.33 -5.07 -21.39
N ALA A 241 10.45 -5.29 -22.38
CA ALA A 241 9.95 -4.22 -23.23
C ALA A 241 9.18 -3.16 -22.44
N TYR A 242 8.32 -3.62 -21.54
CA TYR A 242 7.54 -2.70 -20.70
C TYR A 242 8.42 -1.88 -19.75
N SER A 243 9.42 -2.51 -19.13
CA SER A 243 10.38 -1.80 -18.27
C SER A 243 11.19 -0.75 -19.05
N ALA A 244 11.62 -1.08 -20.28
CA ALA A 244 12.34 -0.16 -21.14
C ALA A 244 11.47 1.02 -21.62
N SER A 245 10.18 0.79 -21.86
CA SER A 245 9.22 1.84 -22.26
C SER A 245 8.93 2.88 -21.16
N ARG A 246 9.24 2.55 -19.92
CA ARG A 246 9.07 3.40 -18.73
C ARG A 246 10.40 3.54 -17.99
N PRO A 247 11.39 4.23 -18.57
CA PRO A 247 12.77 4.20 -18.07
C PRO A 247 12.87 4.85 -16.69
N PRO A 248 13.81 4.39 -15.82
CA PRO A 248 13.97 4.89 -14.45
C PRO A 248 14.18 6.39 -14.32
N HIS A 249 14.73 7.06 -15.33
CA HIS A 249 14.90 8.51 -15.29
C HIS A 249 13.57 9.29 -15.45
N SER A 250 12.50 8.65 -15.93
CA SER A 250 11.15 9.21 -15.90
C SER A 250 10.69 9.43 -14.46
N GLU A 251 10.94 8.45 -13.58
CA GLU A 251 10.68 8.60 -12.13
C GLU A 251 11.56 9.70 -11.52
N GLY A 252 12.88 9.67 -11.78
CA GLY A 252 13.81 10.64 -11.21
C GLY A 252 13.50 12.09 -11.60
N LEU A 253 13.03 12.33 -12.84
CA LEU A 253 12.59 13.64 -13.28
C LEU A 253 11.31 14.07 -12.57
N ALA A 254 10.32 13.18 -12.47
CA ALA A 254 9.06 13.46 -11.78
C ALA A 254 9.28 13.73 -10.29
N VAL A 255 10.16 12.98 -9.62
CA VAL A 255 10.58 13.26 -8.23
C VAL A 255 11.17 14.66 -8.10
N SER A 256 12.01 15.09 -9.05
CA SER A 256 12.62 16.42 -9.03
C SER A 256 11.57 17.53 -9.20
N ILE A 257 10.62 17.33 -10.12
CA ILE A 257 9.50 18.27 -10.33
C ILE A 257 8.61 18.35 -9.08
N ALA A 258 8.21 17.22 -8.52
CA ALA A 258 7.40 17.16 -7.31
C ALA A 258 8.07 17.87 -6.13
N SER A 259 9.37 17.67 -5.97
CA SER A 259 10.16 18.30 -4.91
C SER A 259 10.24 19.82 -5.06
N TYR A 260 10.44 20.30 -6.29
CA TYR A 260 10.45 21.74 -6.57
C TYR A 260 9.09 22.37 -6.33
N LEU A 261 8.01 21.75 -6.78
CA LEU A 261 6.65 22.23 -6.53
C LEU A 261 6.31 22.22 -5.02
N ALA A 262 6.72 21.22 -4.27
CA ALA A 262 6.55 21.20 -2.81
C ALA A 262 7.29 22.39 -2.14
N HIS A 263 8.49 22.72 -2.60
CA HIS A 263 9.22 23.89 -2.14
C HIS A 263 8.48 25.19 -2.44
N GLU A 264 8.03 25.41 -3.68
CA GLU A 264 7.34 26.63 -4.11
C GLU A 264 5.97 26.83 -3.43
N THR A 265 5.31 25.74 -3.05
CA THR A 265 4.01 25.78 -2.38
C THR A 265 4.10 25.81 -0.85
N GLY A 266 5.31 25.71 -0.29
CA GLY A 266 5.53 25.63 1.15
C GLY A 266 5.03 24.33 1.79
N LEU A 267 4.74 23.29 0.99
CA LEU A 267 4.30 21.99 1.51
C LEU A 267 5.49 21.26 2.16
N PRO A 268 5.52 21.09 3.49
CA PRO A 268 6.73 20.64 4.21
C PRO A 268 6.95 19.15 4.14
N THR A 269 6.08 18.38 3.48
CA THR A 269 6.17 16.92 3.45
C THR A 269 5.43 16.31 2.26
N ILE A 270 6.07 15.38 1.56
CA ILE A 270 5.48 14.58 0.48
C ILE A 270 5.88 13.12 0.61
N ASN A 271 4.99 12.21 0.14
CA ASN A 271 5.25 10.79 0.05
C ASN A 271 5.56 10.43 -1.41
N LEU A 272 6.74 9.89 -1.65
CA LEU A 272 7.16 9.40 -2.95
C LEU A 272 6.85 7.90 -3.01
N LEU A 273 5.81 7.54 -3.77
CA LEU A 273 5.25 6.19 -3.79
C LEU A 273 6.09 5.24 -4.65
N HIS A 274 6.08 3.96 -4.28
CA HIS A 274 6.57 2.81 -5.05
C HIS A 274 7.81 3.12 -5.92
N LEU A 275 8.85 3.75 -5.35
CA LEU A 275 10.10 4.00 -6.05
C LEU A 275 10.68 2.67 -6.53
N SER A 276 10.86 2.51 -7.84
CA SER A 276 11.11 1.19 -8.43
C SER A 276 12.57 0.92 -8.78
N SER A 277 13.47 1.89 -8.64
CA SER A 277 14.83 1.79 -9.15
C SER A 277 15.84 2.60 -8.33
N ARG A 278 17.13 2.27 -8.47
CA ARG A 278 18.23 3.06 -7.91
C ARG A 278 18.13 4.53 -8.31
N LYS A 279 17.85 4.82 -9.59
CA LYS A 279 17.74 6.21 -10.06
C LYS A 279 16.62 7.00 -9.42
N ALA A 280 15.48 6.35 -9.15
CA ALA A 280 14.35 6.99 -8.50
C ALA A 280 14.68 7.33 -7.04
N VAL A 281 15.23 6.37 -6.28
CA VAL A 281 15.63 6.61 -4.89
C VAL A 281 16.76 7.62 -4.77
N ASP A 282 17.78 7.55 -5.64
CA ASP A 282 18.86 8.54 -5.68
C ASP A 282 18.35 9.95 -5.98
N ALA A 283 17.33 10.09 -6.84
CA ALA A 283 16.70 11.38 -7.09
C ALA A 283 16.02 11.90 -5.81
N ALA A 284 15.27 11.05 -5.11
CA ALA A 284 14.64 11.42 -3.83
C ALA A 284 15.66 11.85 -2.77
N VAL A 285 16.76 11.10 -2.64
CA VAL A 285 17.86 11.45 -1.72
C VAL A 285 18.53 12.78 -2.10
N ARG A 286 18.78 13.01 -3.39
CA ARG A 286 19.35 14.30 -3.87
C ARG A 286 18.41 15.47 -3.58
N MET A 287 17.10 15.29 -3.81
CA MET A 287 16.11 16.34 -3.53
C MET A 287 15.98 16.61 -2.03
N GLY A 288 16.06 15.59 -1.17
CA GLY A 288 16.11 15.78 0.26
C GLY A 288 17.33 16.59 0.74
N ARG A 289 18.46 16.48 0.05
CA ARG A 289 19.65 17.33 0.32
C ARG A 289 19.47 18.75 -0.22
N ALA A 290 18.80 18.90 -1.36
CA ALA A 290 18.55 20.21 -1.97
C ALA A 290 17.49 21.02 -1.19
N PHE A 291 16.48 20.34 -0.64
CA PHE A 291 15.38 20.92 0.12
C PHE A 291 15.27 20.30 1.53
N PRO A 292 16.24 20.56 2.43
CA PRO A 292 16.32 19.88 3.74
C PRO A 292 15.17 20.27 4.70
N HIS A 293 14.36 21.26 4.36
CA HIS A 293 13.17 21.66 5.09
C HIS A 293 11.91 20.88 4.68
N ILE A 294 12.01 19.99 3.67
CA ILE A 294 10.92 19.13 3.24
C ILE A 294 11.21 17.69 3.70
N ASP A 295 10.25 17.08 4.37
CA ASP A 295 10.28 15.69 4.77
C ASP A 295 9.83 14.81 3.59
N PHE A 296 10.80 14.16 2.93
CA PHE A 296 10.56 13.23 1.83
C PHE A 296 10.41 11.81 2.38
N ARG A 297 9.20 11.26 2.28
CA ARG A 297 8.94 9.87 2.63
C ARG A 297 9.01 8.99 1.38
N ARG A 298 9.72 7.88 1.49
CA ARG A 298 10.07 6.99 0.37
C ARG A 298 9.45 5.62 0.61
N GLU A 299 8.59 5.26 -0.32
CA GLU A 299 7.87 3.99 -0.33
C GLU A 299 8.44 3.07 -1.41
N VAL A 300 8.53 1.77 -1.11
CA VAL A 300 8.76 0.72 -2.09
C VAL A 300 7.68 -0.37 -1.94
N THR A 301 7.46 -1.17 -2.98
CA THR A 301 6.50 -2.27 -2.87
C THR A 301 7.21 -3.61 -2.67
N VAL A 302 6.53 -4.54 -2.00
CA VAL A 302 7.01 -5.93 -1.91
C VAL A 302 7.18 -6.55 -3.29
N GLY A 303 6.36 -6.15 -4.27
CA GLY A 303 6.48 -6.59 -5.67
C GLY A 303 7.84 -6.27 -6.28
N HIS A 304 8.31 -5.02 -6.12
CA HIS A 304 9.62 -4.58 -6.60
C HIS A 304 10.80 -5.14 -5.79
N LEU A 305 10.55 -5.62 -4.57
CA LEU A 305 11.57 -6.26 -3.74
C LEU A 305 11.73 -7.76 -4.00
N LEU A 306 10.66 -8.44 -4.42
CA LEU A 306 10.67 -9.90 -4.61
C LEU A 306 10.92 -10.31 -6.07
N ALA A 307 10.37 -9.57 -7.03
CA ALA A 307 10.39 -9.96 -8.44
C ALA A 307 11.17 -8.98 -9.31
N ASP A 308 11.73 -9.49 -10.39
CA ASP A 308 12.35 -8.73 -11.46
C ASP A 308 11.74 -9.10 -12.83
N ILE A 309 12.17 -8.44 -13.90
CA ILE A 309 11.68 -8.68 -15.27
C ILE A 309 11.93 -10.10 -15.80
N THR A 310 12.76 -10.90 -15.12
CA THR A 310 13.09 -12.27 -15.52
C THR A 310 12.44 -13.33 -14.65
N THR A 311 12.12 -13.00 -13.39
CA THR A 311 11.53 -13.91 -12.43
C THR A 311 10.02 -13.85 -12.36
N ALA A 312 9.42 -12.69 -12.69
CA ALA A 312 7.97 -12.56 -12.78
C ALA A 312 7.42 -13.25 -14.04
N HIS A 313 6.26 -13.90 -13.89
CA HIS A 313 5.67 -14.69 -14.96
C HIS A 313 4.76 -13.86 -15.89
N GLY A 314 5.19 -13.70 -17.14
CA GLY A 314 4.41 -13.16 -18.25
C GLY A 314 3.84 -11.75 -18.04
N PRO A 315 2.89 -11.31 -18.88
CA PRO A 315 2.24 -10.00 -18.77
C PRO A 315 1.45 -9.79 -17.48
N GLY A 316 1.19 -10.85 -16.70
CA GLY A 316 0.63 -10.78 -15.36
C GLY A 316 1.45 -9.90 -14.42
N GLY A 317 2.77 -9.84 -14.60
CA GLY A 317 3.69 -8.97 -13.84
C GLY A 317 3.71 -7.49 -14.26
N LYS A 318 2.87 -7.06 -15.22
CA LYS A 318 2.77 -5.63 -15.59
C LYS A 318 2.21 -4.80 -14.44
N VAL A 319 2.99 -3.79 -14.02
CA VAL A 319 2.66 -2.83 -12.93
C VAL A 319 3.26 -1.46 -13.25
N ASN A 320 2.78 -0.41 -12.62
CA ASN A 320 3.27 0.98 -12.77
C ASN A 320 3.75 1.53 -11.42
N PRO A 321 5.03 1.93 -11.31
CA PRO A 321 6.14 1.76 -12.27
C PRO A 321 6.43 0.27 -12.53
N PRO A 322 7.11 -0.08 -13.65
CA PRO A 322 7.31 -1.48 -13.99
C PRO A 322 8.29 -2.19 -13.05
N LEU A 323 8.18 -3.52 -12.96
CA LEU A 323 9.25 -4.36 -12.43
C LEU A 323 10.55 -4.06 -13.19
N ARG A 324 11.66 -4.09 -12.48
CA ARG A 324 12.97 -3.68 -12.99
C ARG A 324 13.92 -4.88 -13.15
N PRO A 325 15.06 -4.69 -13.84
CA PRO A 325 16.14 -5.66 -13.82
C PRO A 325 16.65 -5.94 -12.39
N ARG A 326 17.28 -7.10 -12.20
CA ARG A 326 17.75 -7.58 -10.90
C ARG A 326 18.64 -6.58 -10.15
N GLU A 327 19.47 -5.82 -10.84
CA GLU A 327 20.34 -4.79 -10.23
C GLU A 327 19.56 -3.67 -9.53
N ASP A 328 18.38 -3.30 -10.02
CA ASP A 328 17.51 -2.33 -9.33
C ASP A 328 16.84 -2.95 -8.11
N VAL A 329 16.42 -4.23 -8.18
CA VAL A 329 15.90 -4.97 -7.02
C VAL A 329 16.93 -5.03 -5.89
N GLU A 330 18.19 -5.38 -6.21
CA GLU A 330 19.28 -5.39 -5.21
C GLU A 330 19.53 -3.98 -4.64
N ALA A 331 19.46 -2.95 -5.47
CA ALA A 331 19.59 -1.58 -5.00
C ALA A 331 18.46 -1.14 -4.06
N LEU A 332 17.22 -1.55 -4.33
CA LEU A 332 16.11 -1.26 -3.43
C LEU A 332 16.32 -1.93 -2.06
N TRP A 333 16.83 -3.17 -2.04
CA TRP A 333 17.19 -3.84 -0.79
C TRP A 333 18.32 -3.12 -0.04
N GLU A 334 19.32 -2.57 -0.72
CA GLU A 334 20.35 -1.73 -0.08
C GLU A 334 19.70 -0.55 0.67
N TYR A 335 18.75 0.15 0.05
CA TYR A 335 18.03 1.28 0.65
C TYR A 335 17.05 0.88 1.77
N VAL A 336 16.49 -0.32 1.73
CA VAL A 336 15.70 -0.88 2.84
C VAL A 336 16.58 -1.15 4.05
N LEU A 337 17.77 -1.74 3.82
CA LEU A 337 18.73 -2.11 4.87
C LEU A 337 19.38 -0.90 5.52
N ASP A 338 19.73 0.12 4.74
CA ASP A 338 20.40 1.33 5.27
C ASP A 338 19.43 2.36 5.91
N GLY A 339 18.12 2.09 5.85
CA GLY A 339 17.10 2.95 6.44
C GLY A 339 16.62 4.10 5.55
N THR A 340 17.05 4.17 4.29
CA THR A 340 16.60 5.18 3.32
C THR A 340 15.12 5.03 3.00
N VAL A 341 14.58 3.80 2.91
CA VAL A 341 13.16 3.52 2.69
C VAL A 341 12.39 3.70 4.00
N ASP A 342 11.28 4.40 3.94
CA ASP A 342 10.44 4.72 5.10
C ASP A 342 9.41 3.62 5.41
N TRP A 343 8.79 3.01 4.38
CA TRP A 343 7.87 1.87 4.52
C TRP A 343 7.76 1.02 3.26
N VAL A 344 7.25 -0.18 3.43
CA VAL A 344 7.00 -1.16 2.36
C VAL A 344 5.51 -1.48 2.33
N VAL A 345 4.93 -1.55 1.13
CA VAL A 345 3.51 -1.77 0.85
C VAL A 345 3.31 -2.86 -0.21
N SER A 346 2.07 -3.26 -0.45
CA SER A 346 1.77 -4.22 -1.52
C SER A 346 1.56 -3.57 -2.89
N ASP A 347 0.94 -2.40 -2.95
CA ASP A 347 0.33 -1.81 -4.16
C ASP A 347 -0.70 -2.75 -4.78
N HIS A 348 -1.46 -3.43 -3.93
CA HIS A 348 -2.42 -4.45 -4.31
C HIS A 348 -3.52 -3.88 -5.22
N ALA A 349 -3.60 -4.40 -6.44
CA ALA A 349 -4.59 -4.04 -7.45
C ALA A 349 -5.09 -5.31 -8.16
N CYS A 350 -6.08 -5.97 -7.59
CA CYS A 350 -6.64 -7.19 -8.15
C CYS A 350 -7.23 -6.96 -9.54
N CYS A 351 -6.82 -7.77 -10.49
CA CYS A 351 -7.39 -7.82 -11.82
C CYS A 351 -7.58 -9.29 -12.21
N ARG A 352 -8.83 -9.70 -12.45
CA ARG A 352 -9.11 -11.08 -12.89
C ARG A 352 -8.48 -11.37 -14.23
N GLU A 353 -8.15 -12.63 -14.52
CA GLU A 353 -7.45 -13.05 -15.74
C GLU A 353 -8.14 -12.55 -17.01
N GLU A 354 -9.47 -12.67 -17.08
CA GLU A 354 -10.28 -12.23 -18.22
C GLU A 354 -10.18 -10.73 -18.52
N ALA A 355 -9.91 -9.91 -17.49
CA ALA A 355 -9.78 -8.47 -17.61
C ALA A 355 -8.31 -8.02 -17.73
N LYS A 356 -7.36 -8.82 -17.21
CA LYS A 356 -5.93 -8.51 -17.18
C LYS A 356 -5.29 -8.55 -18.55
N PHE A 357 -5.55 -9.61 -19.31
CA PHE A 357 -4.88 -9.89 -20.57
C PHE A 357 -5.66 -9.37 -21.77
N GLY A 358 -4.96 -8.77 -22.74
CA GLY A 358 -5.51 -8.42 -24.04
C GLY A 358 -5.46 -9.57 -25.05
N GLU A 359 -5.74 -9.27 -26.31
CA GLU A 359 -5.56 -10.22 -27.41
C GLU A 359 -4.52 -9.67 -28.41
N PRO A 360 -3.37 -10.33 -28.58
CA PRO A 360 -2.97 -11.62 -27.96
C PRO A 360 -2.60 -11.50 -26.47
N LYS A 361 -2.81 -12.57 -25.68
CA LYS A 361 -2.63 -12.58 -24.22
C LYS A 361 -1.17 -12.36 -23.77
N ASP A 362 -0.20 -12.63 -24.62
CA ASP A 362 1.23 -12.47 -24.36
C ASP A 362 1.75 -11.05 -24.63
N ASP A 363 0.94 -10.18 -25.22
CA ASP A 363 1.31 -8.78 -25.43
C ASP A 363 1.20 -7.98 -24.13
N VAL A 364 2.35 -7.63 -23.56
CA VAL A 364 2.44 -6.86 -22.31
C VAL A 364 1.83 -5.45 -22.43
N PHE A 365 1.85 -4.85 -23.64
CA PHE A 365 1.29 -3.51 -23.83
C PHE A 365 -0.24 -3.52 -23.78
N LEU A 366 -0.87 -4.62 -24.16
CA LEU A 366 -2.33 -4.79 -24.07
C LEU A 366 -2.82 -5.22 -22.68
N ALA A 367 -1.95 -5.76 -21.84
CA ALA A 367 -2.29 -6.12 -20.47
C ALA A 367 -2.62 -4.88 -19.62
N LYS A 368 -3.54 -5.01 -18.66
CA LYS A 368 -3.78 -3.98 -17.65
C LYS A 368 -2.64 -3.93 -16.63
N SER A 369 -2.36 -2.75 -16.09
CA SER A 369 -1.31 -2.54 -15.08
C SER A 369 -1.82 -2.83 -13.68
N GLY A 370 -0.99 -3.43 -12.83
CA GLY A 370 -1.29 -3.79 -11.45
C GLY A 370 -1.55 -5.27 -11.26
N PHE A 371 -1.25 -5.76 -10.07
CA PHE A 371 -1.51 -7.12 -9.61
C PHE A 371 -1.70 -7.14 -8.08
N GLY A 372 -2.29 -8.21 -7.56
CA GLY A 372 -2.43 -8.44 -6.12
C GLY A 372 -1.11 -8.87 -5.48
N GLY A 373 -0.97 -8.67 -4.17
CA GLY A 373 0.25 -9.04 -3.44
C GLY A 373 0.18 -8.73 -1.95
N ALA A 374 -0.98 -8.33 -1.42
CA ALA A 374 -1.16 -8.05 0.00
C ALA A 374 -0.85 -9.29 0.86
N GLU A 375 -1.20 -10.48 0.39
CA GLU A 375 -0.94 -11.76 1.04
C GLU A 375 0.55 -12.13 1.11
N TYR A 376 1.39 -11.50 0.30
CA TYR A 376 2.84 -11.76 0.25
C TYR A 376 3.67 -10.67 0.96
N LEU A 377 3.05 -9.59 1.44
CA LEU A 377 3.77 -8.45 2.01
C LEU A 377 4.58 -8.87 3.24
N LEU A 378 3.95 -9.33 4.31
CA LEU A 378 4.67 -9.73 5.53
C LEU A 378 5.49 -11.00 5.34
N PRO A 379 4.97 -12.08 4.74
CA PRO A 379 5.77 -13.28 4.46
C PRO A 379 7.01 -13.01 3.63
N GLY A 380 6.89 -12.20 2.59
CA GLY A 380 8.01 -11.81 1.73
C GLY A 380 9.07 -10.98 2.47
N MET A 381 8.63 -10.01 3.28
CA MET A 381 9.54 -9.18 4.09
C MET A 381 10.24 -10.01 5.18
N VAL A 382 9.55 -10.96 5.81
CA VAL A 382 10.20 -11.85 6.79
C VAL A 382 11.17 -12.79 6.09
N THR A 383 10.80 -13.42 4.97
CA THR A 383 11.66 -14.34 4.22
C THR A 383 12.93 -13.65 3.70
N GLU A 384 12.77 -12.67 2.83
CA GLU A 384 13.89 -12.03 2.14
C GLU A 384 14.62 -11.01 3.02
N GLY A 385 13.89 -10.30 3.88
CA GLY A 385 14.48 -9.33 4.78
C GLY A 385 15.41 -9.97 5.79
N THR A 386 14.98 -11.03 6.48
CA THR A 386 15.83 -11.73 7.45
C THR A 386 17.02 -12.42 6.77
N ARG A 387 16.83 -13.01 5.59
CA ARG A 387 17.92 -13.59 4.80
C ARG A 387 18.99 -12.55 4.46
N ARG A 388 18.62 -11.29 4.30
CA ARG A 388 19.51 -10.16 4.01
C ARG A 388 20.01 -9.43 5.25
N GLY A 389 19.63 -9.89 6.46
CA GLY A 389 20.05 -9.31 7.72
C GLY A 389 19.19 -8.16 8.24
N LEU A 390 17.99 -7.94 7.68
CA LEU A 390 17.03 -6.98 8.22
C LEU A 390 16.47 -7.52 9.54
N SER A 391 16.48 -6.71 10.61
CA SER A 391 15.95 -7.12 11.89
C SER A 391 14.41 -7.24 11.88
N LEU A 392 13.87 -8.09 12.75
CA LEU A 392 12.41 -8.25 12.88
C LEU A 392 11.72 -6.95 13.26
N GLY A 393 12.33 -6.18 14.15
CA GLY A 393 11.80 -4.87 14.54
C GLY A 393 11.79 -3.88 13.39
N ARG A 394 12.82 -3.90 12.53
CA ARG A 394 12.82 -3.05 11.33
C ARG A 394 11.72 -3.48 10.35
N ILE A 395 11.45 -4.78 10.21
CA ILE A 395 10.30 -5.27 9.40
C ILE A 395 8.99 -4.73 9.99
N ALA A 396 8.77 -4.84 11.30
CA ALA A 396 7.57 -4.28 11.96
C ALA A 396 7.44 -2.77 11.76
N ALA A 397 8.56 -2.03 11.85
CA ALA A 397 8.57 -0.60 11.58
C ALA A 397 8.14 -0.28 10.14
N LEU A 398 8.72 -0.99 9.15
CA LEU A 398 8.47 -0.75 7.73
C LEU A 398 7.07 -1.14 7.28
N THR A 399 6.47 -2.18 7.86
CA THR A 399 5.18 -2.73 7.41
C THR A 399 3.99 -2.32 8.27
N ALA A 400 4.23 -1.77 9.47
CA ALA A 400 3.14 -1.43 10.39
C ALA A 400 3.30 -0.05 11.04
N TRP A 401 4.36 0.19 11.81
CA TRP A 401 4.48 1.40 12.62
C TRP A 401 4.63 2.69 11.82
N ASN A 402 5.55 2.72 10.85
CA ASN A 402 5.82 3.93 10.07
C ASN A 402 4.60 4.38 9.25
N PRO A 403 3.91 3.48 8.47
CA PRO A 403 2.70 3.87 7.78
C PRO A 403 1.56 4.24 8.72
N ALA A 404 1.39 3.54 9.87
CA ALA A 404 0.36 3.90 10.84
C ALA A 404 0.52 5.34 11.35
N ARG A 405 1.74 5.72 11.72
CA ARG A 405 2.04 7.09 12.16
C ARG A 405 1.81 8.11 11.07
N ARG A 406 2.29 7.81 9.86
CA ARG A 406 2.20 8.74 8.73
C ARG A 406 0.76 9.07 8.37
N TYR A 407 -0.10 8.07 8.43
CA TYR A 407 -1.47 8.20 7.94
C TYR A 407 -2.53 8.37 9.03
N GLY A 408 -2.14 8.75 10.25
CA GLY A 408 -3.08 9.14 11.31
C GLY A 408 -3.82 7.97 11.96
N LEU A 409 -3.12 6.86 12.20
CA LEU A 409 -3.64 5.66 12.86
C LEU A 409 -2.92 5.43 14.21
N PRO A 410 -3.18 6.27 15.23
CA PRO A 410 -2.37 6.31 16.46
C PRO A 410 -2.48 5.05 17.31
N THR A 411 -3.49 4.21 17.11
CA THR A 411 -3.72 2.96 17.85
C THR A 411 -3.31 1.71 17.09
N LYS A 412 -2.73 1.85 15.88
CA LYS A 412 -2.31 0.76 15.01
C LYS A 412 -0.78 0.63 14.95
N GLY A 413 -0.30 -0.51 14.51
CA GLY A 413 1.09 -0.74 14.14
C GLY A 413 2.06 -1.07 15.28
N ARG A 414 1.57 -1.32 16.51
CA ARG A 414 2.39 -1.76 17.66
C ARG A 414 1.69 -2.79 18.54
N LEU A 415 2.48 -3.68 19.14
CA LEU A 415 2.03 -4.60 20.18
C LEU A 415 2.38 -4.04 21.57
N ALA A 416 1.57 -3.10 22.04
CA ALA A 416 1.75 -2.43 23.33
C ALA A 416 0.39 -2.12 23.97
N ALA A 417 0.36 -1.97 25.28
CA ALA A 417 -0.86 -1.61 26.01
C ALA A 417 -1.48 -0.32 25.47
N GLY A 418 -2.79 -0.32 25.25
CA GLY A 418 -3.57 0.77 24.67
C GLY A 418 -3.72 0.73 23.15
N PHE A 419 -2.91 -0.07 22.44
CA PHE A 419 -3.05 -0.26 21.00
C PHE A 419 -4.19 -1.26 20.69
N ASP A 420 -4.70 -1.19 19.47
CA ASP A 420 -5.62 -2.20 18.97
C ASP A 420 -4.96 -3.57 18.97
N ALA A 421 -5.69 -4.59 19.34
CA ALA A 421 -5.17 -5.96 19.33
C ALA A 421 -5.17 -6.53 17.90
N ASP A 422 -4.43 -5.85 17.04
CA ASP A 422 -4.16 -6.21 15.65
C ASP A 422 -2.85 -6.98 15.60
N ILE A 423 -2.92 -8.29 15.36
CA ILE A 423 -1.79 -9.19 15.54
C ILE A 423 -1.72 -10.16 14.36
N ALA A 424 -0.54 -10.33 13.78
CA ALA A 424 -0.24 -11.38 12.83
C ALA A 424 0.73 -12.40 13.45
N LEU A 425 0.31 -13.67 13.55
CA LEU A 425 1.20 -14.75 13.94
C LEU A 425 1.90 -15.32 12.70
N VAL A 426 3.22 -15.32 12.74
CA VAL A 426 4.07 -15.79 11.64
C VAL A 426 4.90 -16.97 12.10
N ASP A 427 4.79 -18.07 11.37
CA ASP A 427 5.75 -19.17 11.46
C ASP A 427 6.93 -18.86 10.52
N PRO A 428 8.13 -18.56 11.04
CA PRO A 428 9.27 -18.15 10.23
C PRO A 428 10.00 -19.34 9.57
N ASP A 429 9.67 -20.56 9.96
CA ASP A 429 10.34 -21.78 9.54
C ASP A 429 9.44 -22.65 8.62
N HIS A 430 8.27 -22.11 8.21
CA HIS A 430 7.32 -22.80 7.34
C HIS A 430 7.58 -22.48 5.87
N THR A 431 8.41 -23.29 5.23
CA THR A 431 8.67 -23.16 3.77
C THR A 431 7.46 -23.62 2.95
N TRP A 432 7.06 -22.79 2.01
CA TRP A 432 5.96 -23.06 1.09
C TRP A 432 6.20 -22.41 -0.28
N THR A 433 5.55 -22.98 -1.30
CA THR A 433 5.62 -22.47 -2.67
C THR A 433 4.39 -21.59 -2.94
N VAL A 434 4.60 -20.38 -3.44
CA VAL A 434 3.52 -19.47 -3.84
C VAL A 434 2.72 -20.08 -5.00
N ARG A 435 1.41 -20.13 -4.84
CA ARG A 435 0.45 -20.56 -5.84
C ARG A 435 -0.74 -19.60 -5.84
N ALA A 436 -1.11 -19.07 -6.99
CA ALA A 436 -2.30 -18.21 -7.10
C ALA A 436 -3.56 -18.91 -6.56
N ALA A 437 -3.71 -20.21 -6.79
CA ALA A 437 -4.84 -21.01 -6.33
C ALA A 437 -4.97 -21.11 -4.79
N ASP A 438 -3.92 -20.81 -4.03
CA ASP A 438 -3.93 -20.82 -2.56
C ASP A 438 -4.27 -19.44 -1.96
N SER A 439 -4.31 -18.39 -2.79
CA SER A 439 -4.66 -17.03 -2.37
C SER A 439 -6.16 -16.90 -2.10
N GLU A 440 -6.49 -16.04 -1.15
CA GLU A 440 -7.87 -15.61 -0.88
C GLU A 440 -8.32 -14.45 -1.79
N SER A 441 -7.43 -13.91 -2.65
CA SER A 441 -7.75 -12.92 -3.68
C SER A 441 -8.55 -13.51 -4.83
N ALA A 442 -9.35 -12.68 -5.50
CA ALA A 442 -10.03 -13.04 -6.75
C ALA A 442 -9.07 -13.11 -7.96
N GLN A 443 -7.80 -12.80 -7.78
CA GLN A 443 -6.80 -12.86 -8.84
C GLN A 443 -6.37 -14.30 -9.10
N GLU A 444 -6.57 -14.75 -10.34
CA GLU A 444 -6.37 -16.15 -10.75
C GLU A 444 -4.94 -16.47 -11.17
N TYR A 445 -4.04 -15.48 -11.13
CA TYR A 445 -2.61 -15.56 -11.45
C TYR A 445 -1.83 -14.74 -10.41
N THR A 446 -0.52 -14.99 -10.34
CA THR A 446 0.39 -14.14 -9.57
C THR A 446 1.74 -14.04 -10.27
N PRO A 447 2.41 -12.88 -10.31
CA PRO A 447 3.77 -12.77 -10.82
C PRO A 447 4.80 -13.56 -9.99
N PHE A 448 4.41 -13.98 -8.79
CA PHE A 448 5.26 -14.75 -7.86
C PHE A 448 5.02 -16.27 -7.92
N GLU A 449 4.24 -16.75 -8.89
CA GLU A 449 3.94 -18.19 -9.01
C GLU A 449 5.22 -19.03 -8.98
N GLY A 450 5.27 -20.02 -8.08
CA GLY A 450 6.43 -20.88 -7.90
C GLY A 450 7.55 -20.34 -7.01
N PHE A 451 7.44 -19.11 -6.49
CA PHE A 451 8.43 -18.60 -5.52
C PHE A 451 8.35 -19.39 -4.21
N GLU A 452 9.51 -19.65 -3.60
CA GLU A 452 9.60 -20.20 -2.26
C GLU A 452 9.68 -19.09 -1.21
N LEU A 453 8.78 -19.12 -0.23
CA LEU A 453 8.82 -18.30 0.97
C LEU A 453 9.02 -19.20 2.19
N THR A 454 9.87 -18.78 3.13
CA THR A 454 10.17 -19.54 4.35
C THR A 454 9.37 -19.09 5.56
N ALA A 455 8.56 -18.06 5.40
CA ALA A 455 7.69 -17.53 6.44
C ALA A 455 6.24 -17.57 6.00
N ARG A 456 5.33 -17.95 6.91
CA ARG A 456 3.89 -18.00 6.64
C ARG A 456 3.10 -17.35 7.76
N VAL A 457 2.14 -16.49 7.40
CA VAL A 457 1.12 -16.02 8.34
C VAL A 457 0.15 -17.17 8.61
N THR A 458 0.04 -17.60 9.85
CA THR A 458 -0.84 -18.68 10.26
C THR A 458 -2.15 -18.16 10.83
N ASP A 459 -2.10 -17.05 11.56
CA ASP A 459 -3.25 -16.46 12.21
C ASP A 459 -3.18 -14.94 12.14
N THR A 460 -4.34 -14.31 11.97
CA THR A 460 -4.48 -12.85 12.00
C THR A 460 -5.63 -12.47 12.93
N PHE A 461 -5.38 -11.52 13.80
CA PHE A 461 -6.38 -10.99 14.72
C PHE A 461 -6.61 -9.50 14.41
N LEU A 462 -7.87 -9.14 14.26
CA LEU A 462 -8.33 -7.77 14.12
C LEU A 462 -9.05 -7.35 15.39
N ARG A 463 -8.47 -6.43 16.14
CA ARG A 463 -8.99 -6.01 17.46
C ARG A 463 -9.34 -7.22 18.35
N GLY A 464 -8.43 -8.18 18.42
CA GLY A 464 -8.57 -9.40 19.22
C GLY A 464 -9.54 -10.46 18.65
N THR A 465 -10.23 -10.17 17.57
CA THR A 465 -11.05 -11.16 16.86
C THR A 465 -10.21 -11.89 15.83
N ARG A 466 -10.18 -13.21 15.86
CA ARG A 466 -9.45 -14.02 14.88
C ARG A 466 -10.18 -13.99 13.55
N VAL A 467 -9.52 -13.43 12.52
CA VAL A 467 -10.04 -13.33 11.15
C VAL A 467 -9.33 -14.27 10.18
N LEU A 468 -8.20 -14.84 10.58
CA LEU A 468 -7.46 -15.88 9.85
C LEU A 468 -7.02 -16.96 10.83
N THR A 469 -7.11 -18.23 10.44
CA THR A 469 -6.52 -19.38 11.13
C THR A 469 -6.02 -20.40 10.12
N ASP A 470 -4.84 -20.97 10.38
CA ASP A 470 -4.19 -21.93 9.50
C ASP A 470 -4.10 -21.46 8.03
N GLY A 471 -3.91 -20.14 7.83
CA GLY A 471 -3.80 -19.52 6.53
C GLY A 471 -5.12 -19.39 5.75
N LYS A 472 -6.26 -19.61 6.40
CA LYS A 472 -7.61 -19.45 5.83
C LYS A 472 -8.44 -18.42 6.60
N VAL A 473 -9.14 -17.56 5.88
CA VAL A 473 -10.02 -16.55 6.46
C VAL A 473 -11.24 -17.20 7.10
N VAL A 474 -11.56 -16.75 8.31
CA VAL A 474 -12.65 -17.27 9.13
C VAL A 474 -13.56 -16.14 9.66
N GLY A 475 -14.78 -16.49 9.98
CA GLY A 475 -15.76 -15.56 10.56
C GLY A 475 -16.37 -14.61 9.54
N GLU A 476 -17.24 -13.75 10.06
CA GLU A 476 -17.89 -12.70 9.29
C GLU A 476 -16.96 -11.46 9.15
N PRO A 477 -17.18 -10.60 8.16
CA PRO A 477 -16.41 -9.36 8.04
C PRO A 477 -16.65 -8.44 9.24
N THR A 478 -15.57 -7.99 9.88
CA THR A 478 -15.59 -7.11 11.05
C THR A 478 -14.78 -5.84 10.87
N GLY A 479 -14.23 -5.64 9.69
CA GLY A 479 -13.48 -4.45 9.33
C GLY A 479 -14.34 -3.20 9.31
N ARG A 480 -13.71 -2.05 9.62
CA ARG A 480 -14.39 -0.77 9.73
C ARG A 480 -13.67 0.31 8.95
N TYR A 481 -14.43 1.25 8.44
CA TYR A 481 -13.85 2.49 7.94
C TYR A 481 -13.17 3.25 9.07
N LEU A 482 -11.90 3.60 8.86
CA LEU A 482 -11.08 4.36 9.81
C LEU A 482 -11.18 5.85 9.47
N HIS A 483 -12.03 6.57 10.18
CA HIS A 483 -12.09 8.03 10.15
C HIS A 483 -10.82 8.57 10.83
N ARG A 484 -9.94 9.25 10.12
CA ARG A 484 -8.61 9.65 10.61
C ARG A 484 -8.56 11.11 11.07
N PRO A 485 -7.75 11.44 12.05
CA PRO A 485 -7.02 10.48 12.88
C PRO A 485 -7.95 9.66 13.77
N THR A 486 -7.66 8.37 13.94
CA THR A 486 -8.44 7.50 14.82
C THR A 486 -8.12 7.79 16.30
N GLY A 487 -9.06 7.54 17.21
CA GLY A 487 -8.83 7.64 18.67
C GLY A 487 -8.97 9.06 19.25
N ARG A 488 -9.63 9.99 18.56
CA ARG A 488 -10.08 11.28 19.12
C ARG A 488 -11.51 11.20 19.66
#